data_fd32fd132422dd979575870806f444a6
#
_entry.id   fd32fd132422dd979575870806f444a6
#
_cell.length_a   1.000
_cell.length_b   1.000
_cell.length_c   1.000
_cell.angle_alpha   90.00
_cell.angle_beta   90.00
_cell.angle_gamma   90.00
#
_symmetry.space_group_name_H-M   'P 1'
#
loop_
_entity.id
_entity.type
_entity.pdbx_description
1 polymer ?
#
loop_
_entity_poly.entity_id
_entity_poly.type
_entity_poly.pdbx_seq_one_letter_code
_entity_poly.pdbx_strand_id
1 'polypeptide(L)'
;MTIKRIVVVSDLQVPYHDRVATRNLASFITKFKPDQVVTIGDEIDLPQISKWEEGRMGSYAQTLDDDRNEAVQLLWELGVTDCIRSNHTDRLYNIIMAKVPAFGALPELRFEKFMKFDELGITFHKNPMPIAPNWIAVHGDHTPIKPQGGLSALEAARR
;
A
#
# COMPACT_ATOMS: atom_id res chain seq x y z
N MET A 1 2.48 31.42 -3.62
CA MET A 1 2.45 30.03 -3.14
C MET A 1 2.15 29.14 -4.33
N THR A 2 3.02 28.20 -4.63
CA THR A 2 2.75 27.21 -5.68
C THR A 2 1.77 26.18 -5.12
N ILE A 3 0.63 26.00 -5.78
CA ILE A 3 -0.35 24.98 -5.40
C ILE A 3 0.23 23.61 -5.82
N LYS A 4 0.47 22.73 -4.87
CA LYS A 4 0.90 21.36 -5.12
C LYS A 4 -0.33 20.47 -5.34
N ARG A 5 -0.36 19.74 -6.45
CA ARG A 5 -1.41 18.76 -6.78
C ARG A 5 -0.97 17.38 -6.34
N ILE A 6 -1.71 16.78 -5.45
CA ILE A 6 -1.41 15.43 -4.93
C ILE A 6 -2.61 14.54 -5.21
N VAL A 7 -2.35 13.37 -5.77
CA VAL A 7 -3.35 12.30 -5.86
C VAL A 7 -3.05 11.29 -4.76
N VAL A 8 -4.05 10.99 -3.95
CA VAL A 8 -3.96 9.98 -2.90
C VAL A 8 -4.82 8.78 -3.29
N VAL A 9 -4.23 7.60 -3.27
CA VAL A 9 -4.86 6.32 -3.64
C VAL A 9 -4.78 5.37 -2.45
N SER A 10 -5.78 4.53 -2.27
CA SER A 10 -5.85 3.54 -1.20
C SER A 10 -6.36 2.21 -1.71
N ASP A 11 -5.95 1.12 -1.04
CA ASP A 11 -6.58 -0.19 -1.14
C ASP A 11 -6.70 -0.73 -2.56
N LEU A 12 -5.61 -0.73 -3.31
CA LEU A 12 -5.57 -1.35 -4.64
C LEU A 12 -5.80 -2.87 -4.55
N GLN A 13 -5.28 -3.52 -3.50
CA GLN A 13 -5.55 -4.92 -3.15
C GLN A 13 -5.27 -5.90 -4.31
N VAL A 14 -4.14 -5.75 -5.00
CA VAL A 14 -3.75 -6.70 -6.04
C VAL A 14 -3.62 -8.11 -5.44
N PRO A 15 -4.21 -9.16 -6.04
CA PRO A 15 -4.78 -9.24 -7.39
C PRO A 15 -6.28 -8.91 -7.50
N TYR A 16 -6.93 -8.48 -6.42
CA TYR A 16 -8.39 -8.30 -6.37
C TYR A 16 -8.88 -6.93 -6.83
N HIS A 17 -7.96 -6.06 -7.30
CA HIS A 17 -8.29 -4.72 -7.78
C HIS A 17 -9.26 -4.73 -8.98
N ASP A 18 -10.11 -3.72 -9.08
CA ASP A 18 -10.93 -3.49 -10.27
C ASP A 18 -10.06 -2.92 -11.41
N ARG A 19 -9.80 -3.76 -12.42
CA ARG A 19 -8.96 -3.41 -13.58
C ARG A 19 -9.54 -2.28 -14.44
N VAL A 20 -10.85 -2.04 -14.39
CA VAL A 20 -11.47 -0.92 -15.11
C VAL A 20 -11.26 0.37 -14.33
N ALA A 21 -11.50 0.33 -13.03
CA ALA A 21 -11.28 1.48 -12.15
C ALA A 21 -9.82 1.93 -12.16
N THR A 22 -8.87 1.00 -12.05
CA THR A 22 -7.43 1.32 -12.05
C THR A 22 -6.96 1.90 -13.39
N ARG A 23 -7.45 1.41 -14.54
CA ARG A 23 -7.17 2.02 -15.86
C ARG A 23 -7.73 3.44 -15.97
N ASN A 24 -8.95 3.67 -15.47
CA ASN A 24 -9.54 4.99 -15.44
C ASN A 24 -8.75 5.95 -14.54
N LEU A 25 -8.28 5.46 -13.40
CA LEU A 25 -7.40 6.21 -12.50
C LEU A 25 -6.09 6.58 -13.18
N ALA A 26 -5.42 5.65 -13.86
CA ALA A 26 -4.19 5.92 -14.60
C ALA A 26 -4.42 7.00 -15.69
N SER A 27 -5.54 6.89 -16.42
CA SER A 27 -5.94 7.89 -17.42
C SER A 27 -6.20 9.26 -16.79
N PHE A 28 -6.82 9.30 -15.62
CA PHE A 28 -7.04 10.54 -14.86
C PHE A 28 -5.70 11.15 -14.43
N ILE A 29 -4.81 10.36 -13.82
CA ILE A 29 -3.49 10.83 -13.35
C ILE A 29 -2.69 11.43 -14.52
N THR A 30 -2.67 10.74 -15.67
CA THR A 30 -1.97 11.21 -16.88
C THR A 30 -2.50 12.58 -17.35
N LYS A 31 -3.81 12.80 -17.28
CA LYS A 31 -4.43 14.09 -17.68
C LYS A 31 -4.28 15.16 -16.62
N PHE A 32 -4.43 14.80 -15.36
CA PHE A 32 -4.37 15.73 -14.23
C PHE A 32 -2.94 16.22 -13.97
N LYS A 33 -1.93 15.41 -14.27
CA LYS A 33 -0.51 15.70 -14.08
C LYS A 33 -0.21 16.17 -12.65
N PRO A 34 -0.44 15.33 -11.65
CA PRO A 34 -0.13 15.71 -10.27
C PRO A 34 1.37 15.85 -10.07
N ASP A 35 1.76 16.61 -9.05
CA ASP A 35 3.16 16.73 -8.63
C ASP A 35 3.59 15.51 -7.80
N GLN A 36 2.62 14.76 -7.27
CA GLN A 36 2.86 13.60 -6.42
C GLN A 36 1.68 12.62 -6.49
N VAL A 37 1.97 11.33 -6.53
CA VAL A 37 0.97 10.26 -6.38
C VAL A 37 1.37 9.43 -5.16
N VAL A 38 0.50 9.41 -4.15
CA VAL A 38 0.74 8.77 -2.86
C VAL A 38 -0.21 7.60 -2.70
N THR A 39 0.29 6.40 -2.48
CA THR A 39 -0.53 5.30 -1.97
C THR A 39 -0.49 5.30 -0.45
N ILE A 40 -1.64 5.14 0.18
CA ILE A 40 -1.74 5.08 1.64
C ILE A 40 -1.87 3.65 2.15
N GLY A 41 -1.31 2.69 1.41
CA GLY A 41 -1.20 1.30 1.80
C GLY A 41 -2.19 0.37 1.10
N ASP A 42 -2.01 -0.91 1.37
CA ASP A 42 -2.79 -2.02 0.84
C ASP A 42 -2.75 -2.10 -0.70
N GLU A 43 -1.57 -1.89 -1.29
CA GLU A 43 -1.31 -2.03 -2.72
C GLU A 43 -1.47 -3.47 -3.18
N ILE A 44 -1.06 -4.42 -2.33
CA ILE A 44 -1.09 -5.86 -2.58
C ILE A 44 -1.75 -6.58 -1.40
N ASP A 45 -2.62 -7.55 -1.68
CA ASP A 45 -3.35 -8.29 -0.63
C ASP A 45 -2.51 -9.39 0.02
N LEU A 46 -1.61 -10.04 -0.72
CA LEU A 46 -0.79 -11.17 -0.26
C LEU A 46 -1.63 -12.36 0.28
N PRO A 47 -2.58 -12.88 -0.48
CA PRO A 47 -3.46 -13.95 0.00
C PRO A 47 -2.71 -15.24 0.37
N GLN A 48 -1.60 -15.54 -0.30
CA GLN A 48 -0.80 -16.75 -0.09
C GLN A 48 -0.19 -16.83 1.32
N ILE A 49 -0.04 -15.68 1.99
CA ILE A 49 0.51 -15.58 3.34
C ILE A 49 -0.50 -15.01 4.34
N SER A 50 -1.77 -14.91 3.95
CA SER A 50 -2.85 -14.45 4.81
C SER A 50 -3.34 -15.59 5.71
N LYS A 51 -3.36 -15.37 7.02
CA LYS A 51 -3.93 -16.34 7.97
C LYS A 51 -5.43 -16.63 7.75
N TRP A 52 -6.13 -15.72 7.04
CA TRP A 52 -7.56 -15.84 6.76
C TRP A 52 -7.85 -16.69 5.52
N GLU A 53 -6.86 -16.85 4.64
CA GLU A 53 -6.94 -17.58 3.39
C GLU A 53 -6.27 -18.96 3.46
N GLU A 54 -5.66 -19.30 4.60
CA GLU A 54 -4.99 -20.59 4.80
C GLU A 54 -5.92 -21.77 4.50
N GLY A 55 -5.51 -22.63 3.54
CA GLY A 55 -6.28 -23.80 3.12
C GLY A 55 -7.41 -23.52 2.12
N ARG A 56 -7.62 -22.28 1.67
CA ARG A 56 -8.60 -21.96 0.62
C ARG A 56 -7.96 -22.08 -0.77
N MET A 57 -8.70 -22.66 -1.72
CA MET A 57 -8.18 -22.85 -3.10
C MET A 57 -7.80 -21.53 -3.78
N GLY A 58 -8.50 -20.44 -3.49
CA GLY A 58 -8.23 -19.12 -4.07
C GLY A 58 -6.86 -18.54 -3.72
N SER A 59 -6.31 -18.91 -2.54
CA SER A 59 -4.97 -18.45 -2.13
C SER A 59 -3.81 -19.03 -2.94
N TYR A 60 -4.09 -20.02 -3.79
CA TYR A 60 -3.09 -20.69 -4.64
C TYR A 60 -3.38 -20.51 -6.14
N ALA A 61 -4.32 -19.67 -6.51
CA ALA A 61 -4.69 -19.44 -7.91
C ALA A 61 -3.58 -18.73 -8.70
N GLN A 62 -2.81 -17.89 -8.01
CA GLN A 62 -1.63 -17.20 -8.53
C GLN A 62 -0.47 -17.37 -7.55
N THR A 63 0.75 -17.21 -8.03
CA THR A 63 1.91 -17.23 -7.15
C THR A 63 2.10 -15.87 -6.50
N LEU A 64 2.80 -15.83 -5.38
CA LEU A 64 3.19 -14.59 -4.72
C LEU A 64 4.00 -13.68 -5.66
N ASP A 65 4.79 -14.27 -6.55
CA ASP A 65 5.60 -13.55 -7.54
C ASP A 65 4.73 -12.90 -8.63
N ASP A 66 3.68 -13.60 -9.09
CA ASP A 66 2.73 -13.06 -10.07
C ASP A 66 2.00 -11.84 -9.49
N ASP A 67 1.45 -11.96 -8.28
CA ASP A 67 0.75 -10.86 -7.60
C ASP A 67 1.68 -9.67 -7.36
N ARG A 68 2.92 -9.94 -6.92
CA ARG A 68 3.93 -8.89 -6.75
C ARG A 68 4.21 -8.17 -8.06
N ASN A 69 4.46 -8.92 -9.14
CA ASN A 69 4.80 -8.33 -10.44
C ASN A 69 3.62 -7.51 -10.98
N GLU A 70 2.37 -7.97 -10.82
CA GLU A 70 1.18 -7.21 -11.17
C GLU A 70 1.06 -5.92 -10.34
N ALA A 71 1.30 -5.99 -9.04
CA ALA A 71 1.28 -4.80 -8.17
C ALA A 71 2.38 -3.79 -8.54
N VAL A 72 3.60 -4.25 -8.77
CA VAL A 72 4.73 -3.42 -9.22
C VAL A 72 4.41 -2.72 -10.53
N GLN A 73 3.86 -3.44 -11.50
CA GLN A 73 3.44 -2.87 -12.78
C GLN A 73 2.35 -1.81 -12.60
N LEU A 74 1.35 -2.08 -11.78
CA LEU A 74 0.27 -1.13 -11.50
C LEU A 74 0.78 0.16 -10.84
N LEU A 75 1.68 0.05 -9.86
CA LEU A 75 2.29 1.21 -9.21
C LEU A 75 3.09 2.06 -10.20
N TRP A 76 3.80 1.42 -11.12
CA TRP A 76 4.51 2.10 -12.20
C TRP A 76 3.55 2.83 -13.15
N GLU A 77 2.47 2.16 -13.58
CA GLU A 77 1.45 2.75 -14.47
C GLU A 77 0.74 3.95 -13.84
N LEU A 78 0.52 3.92 -12.54
CA LEU A 78 -0.05 5.02 -11.78
C LEU A 78 0.96 6.14 -11.51
N GLY A 79 2.25 5.94 -11.77
CA GLY A 79 3.31 6.90 -11.48
C GLY A 79 3.42 7.21 -9.98
N VAL A 80 3.29 6.19 -9.14
CA VAL A 80 3.37 6.34 -7.68
C VAL A 80 4.75 6.85 -7.29
N THR A 81 4.79 7.88 -6.45
CA THR A 81 6.02 8.50 -5.93
C THR A 81 6.28 8.14 -4.47
N ASP A 82 5.22 7.90 -3.72
CA ASP A 82 5.28 7.65 -2.28
C ASP A 82 4.29 6.54 -1.90
N CYS A 83 4.72 5.67 -0.99
CA CYS A 83 3.90 4.60 -0.43
C CYS A 83 3.95 4.66 1.10
N ILE A 84 2.79 4.61 1.75
CA ILE A 84 2.69 4.63 3.21
C ILE A 84 2.45 3.20 3.72
N ARG A 85 3.10 2.85 4.81
CA ARG A 85 2.93 1.58 5.50
C ARG A 85 1.46 1.31 5.85
N SER A 86 1.05 0.04 5.71
CA SER A 86 -0.28 -0.49 6.08
C SER A 86 -0.16 -1.83 6.81
N ASN A 87 -1.28 -2.38 7.24
CA ASN A 87 -1.32 -3.72 7.81
C ASN A 87 -0.92 -4.82 6.79
N HIS A 88 -1.19 -4.63 5.49
CA HIS A 88 -0.78 -5.58 4.46
C HIS A 88 0.73 -5.47 4.18
N THR A 89 1.33 -4.29 4.24
CA THR A 89 2.79 -4.16 4.14
C THR A 89 3.51 -4.91 5.26
N ASP A 90 2.92 -4.94 6.46
CA ASP A 90 3.47 -5.67 7.60
C ASP A 90 3.24 -7.19 7.52
N ARG A 91 2.33 -7.66 6.67
CA ARG A 91 1.97 -9.09 6.57
C ARG A 91 3.17 -9.94 6.22
N LEU A 92 3.99 -9.48 5.25
CA LEU A 92 5.22 -10.18 4.85
C LEU A 92 6.20 -10.31 6.03
N TYR A 93 6.48 -9.22 6.72
CA TYR A 93 7.36 -9.23 7.89
C TYR A 93 6.82 -10.14 8.99
N ASN A 94 5.53 -10.04 9.30
CA ASN A 94 4.89 -10.79 10.37
C ASN A 94 4.95 -12.31 10.14
N ILE A 95 4.73 -12.79 8.90
CA ILE A 95 4.81 -14.22 8.59
C ILE A 95 6.27 -14.72 8.67
N ILE A 96 7.24 -13.93 8.22
CA ILE A 96 8.66 -14.27 8.32
C ILE A 96 9.05 -14.41 9.80
N MET A 97 8.71 -13.44 10.63
CA MET A 97 9.02 -13.47 12.06
C MET A 97 8.32 -14.60 12.80
N ALA A 98 7.10 -14.96 12.38
CA ALA A 98 6.35 -16.07 12.99
C ALA A 98 6.84 -17.46 12.59
N LYS A 99 7.31 -17.64 11.35
CA LYS A 99 7.63 -18.97 10.78
C LYS A 99 9.13 -19.21 10.63
N VAL A 100 9.89 -18.19 10.25
CA VAL A 100 11.33 -18.29 9.94
C VAL A 100 12.08 -17.03 10.38
N PRO A 101 12.13 -16.73 11.70
CA PRO A 101 12.62 -15.43 12.21
C PRO A 101 14.07 -15.13 11.82
N ALA A 102 14.89 -16.16 11.58
CA ALA A 102 16.27 -15.99 11.12
C ALA A 102 16.34 -15.20 9.78
N PHE A 103 15.32 -15.27 8.96
CA PHE A 103 15.26 -14.54 7.68
C PHE A 103 14.86 -13.07 7.84
N GLY A 104 14.34 -12.67 8.98
CA GLY A 104 13.95 -11.27 9.23
C GLY A 104 15.12 -10.27 9.21
N ALA A 105 16.37 -10.76 9.32
CA ALA A 105 17.57 -9.93 9.18
C ALA A 105 17.95 -9.64 7.72
N LEU A 106 17.39 -10.36 6.74
CA LEU A 106 17.72 -10.20 5.32
C LEU A 106 17.06 -8.94 4.75
N PRO A 107 17.86 -7.97 4.24
CA PRO A 107 17.30 -6.74 3.66
C PRO A 107 16.35 -7.00 2.49
N GLU A 108 16.61 -8.05 1.71
CA GLU A 108 15.86 -8.44 0.51
C GLU A 108 14.40 -8.81 0.81
N LEU A 109 14.11 -9.21 2.05
CA LEU A 109 12.78 -9.58 2.52
C LEU A 109 12.00 -8.41 3.15
N ARG A 110 12.57 -7.20 3.15
CA ARG A 110 11.82 -6.00 3.52
C ARG A 110 10.80 -5.68 2.44
N PHE A 111 9.64 -5.17 2.85
CA PHE A 111 8.52 -4.89 1.93
C PHE A 111 8.94 -3.98 0.77
N GLU A 112 9.68 -2.92 1.05
CA GLU A 112 10.17 -2.00 0.03
C GLU A 112 11.09 -2.66 -1.01
N LYS A 113 11.86 -3.66 -0.61
CA LYS A 113 12.71 -4.45 -1.52
C LYS A 113 11.89 -5.48 -2.29
N PHE A 114 10.99 -6.18 -1.59
CA PHE A 114 10.06 -7.11 -2.20
C PHE A 114 9.24 -6.44 -3.31
N MET A 115 8.75 -5.21 -3.08
CA MET A 115 7.97 -4.41 -4.04
C MET A 115 8.82 -3.61 -5.03
N LYS A 116 10.14 -3.79 -5.03
CA LYS A 116 11.08 -3.11 -5.95
C LYS A 116 10.96 -1.58 -5.94
N PHE A 117 10.66 -0.98 -4.79
CA PHE A 117 10.45 0.46 -4.70
C PHE A 117 11.67 1.27 -5.12
N ASP A 118 12.89 0.78 -4.89
CA ASP A 118 14.12 1.45 -5.36
C ASP A 118 14.16 1.52 -6.90
N GLU A 119 13.74 0.45 -7.59
CA GLU A 119 13.71 0.42 -9.06
C GLU A 119 12.66 1.36 -9.63
N LEU A 120 11.55 1.54 -8.91
CA LEU A 120 10.45 2.42 -9.28
C LEU A 120 10.67 3.88 -8.84
N GLY A 121 11.67 4.16 -8.00
CA GLY A 121 11.87 5.48 -7.40
C GLY A 121 10.81 5.85 -6.37
N ILE A 122 10.15 4.87 -5.75
CA ILE A 122 9.10 5.08 -4.75
C ILE A 122 9.74 5.26 -3.37
N THR A 123 9.35 6.31 -2.65
CA THR A 123 9.73 6.52 -1.25
C THR A 123 8.75 5.79 -0.33
N PHE A 124 9.26 4.89 0.52
CA PHE A 124 8.45 4.17 1.50
C PHE A 124 8.43 4.88 2.85
N HIS A 125 7.23 5.22 3.33
CA HIS A 125 7.00 5.91 4.60
C HIS A 125 6.45 4.95 5.65
N LYS A 126 7.25 4.64 6.67
CA LYS A 126 6.84 3.81 7.82
C LYS A 126 5.96 4.57 8.82
N ASN A 127 6.04 5.89 8.79
CA ASN A 127 5.30 6.80 9.66
C ASN A 127 4.30 7.63 8.84
N PRO A 128 3.32 8.27 9.50
CA PRO A 128 2.43 9.23 8.86
C PRO A 128 3.18 10.26 8.01
N MET A 129 2.69 10.49 6.80
CA MET A 129 3.33 11.39 5.84
C MET A 129 2.65 12.76 5.82
N PRO A 130 3.35 13.87 6.12
CA PRO A 130 2.81 15.21 5.91
C PRO A 130 2.60 15.48 4.42
N ILE A 131 1.38 15.86 4.03
CA ILE A 131 1.01 16.17 2.62
C ILE A 131 0.74 17.66 2.39
N ALA A 132 0.36 18.38 3.45
CA ALA A 132 0.17 19.85 3.44
C ALA A 132 0.29 20.37 4.87
N PRO A 133 0.36 21.70 5.09
CA PRO A 133 0.31 22.27 6.43
C PRO A 133 -0.93 21.78 7.18
N ASN A 134 -0.73 21.15 8.35
CA ASN A 134 -1.78 20.54 9.19
C ASN A 134 -2.53 19.34 8.57
N TRP A 135 -2.02 18.75 7.49
CA TRP A 135 -2.57 17.54 6.87
C TRP A 135 -1.52 16.44 6.85
N ILE A 136 -1.92 15.25 7.32
CA ILE A 136 -1.12 14.03 7.24
C ILE A 136 -1.90 12.94 6.52
N ALA A 137 -1.20 12.11 5.77
CA ALA A 137 -1.72 10.90 5.17
C ALA A 137 -1.29 9.69 6.01
N VAL A 138 -2.22 8.80 6.28
CA VAL A 138 -2.03 7.54 7.01
C VAL A 138 -2.97 6.48 6.43
N HIS A 139 -2.61 5.21 6.57
CA HIS A 139 -3.53 4.11 6.22
C HIS A 139 -4.72 4.02 7.19
N GLY A 140 -4.48 4.23 8.48
CA GLY A 140 -5.53 4.26 9.49
C GLY A 140 -5.81 2.93 10.21
N ASP A 141 -5.09 1.86 9.90
CA ASP A 141 -5.22 0.53 10.49
C ASP A 141 -5.01 0.48 12.02
N HIS A 142 -4.31 1.46 12.58
CA HIS A 142 -4.09 1.58 14.03
C HIS A 142 -5.23 2.28 14.77
N THR A 143 -6.20 2.82 14.06
CA THR A 143 -7.32 3.55 14.65
C THR A 143 -8.57 2.70 14.59
N PRO A 144 -9.17 2.30 15.74
CA PRO A 144 -10.38 1.49 15.72
C PRO A 144 -11.54 2.23 15.05
N ILE A 145 -12.25 1.52 14.18
CA ILE A 145 -13.45 2.06 13.54
C ILE A 145 -14.52 2.27 14.61
N LYS A 146 -15.04 3.49 14.71
CA LYS A 146 -16.14 3.84 15.63
C LYS A 146 -17.45 3.85 14.87
N PRO A 147 -18.56 3.36 15.51
CA PRO A 147 -19.90 3.42 14.92
C PRO A 147 -20.35 4.85 14.59
N GLN A 148 -19.88 5.83 15.36
CA GLN A 148 -20.14 7.26 15.10
C GLN A 148 -19.16 7.76 14.04
N GLY A 149 -19.66 8.09 12.87
CA GLY A 149 -18.86 8.57 11.74
C GLY A 149 -17.94 9.74 12.12
N GLY A 150 -16.72 9.71 11.64
CA GLY A 150 -15.72 10.77 11.84
C GLY A 150 -14.91 10.69 13.14
N LEU A 151 -15.34 9.96 14.15
CA LEU A 151 -14.59 9.85 15.42
C LEU A 151 -13.26 9.12 15.25
N SER A 152 -13.18 8.13 14.36
CA SER A 152 -11.92 7.42 14.08
C SER A 152 -10.85 8.35 13.52
N ALA A 153 -11.20 9.21 12.57
CA ALA A 153 -10.30 10.21 12.01
C ALA A 153 -9.87 11.25 13.06
N LEU A 154 -10.79 11.70 13.91
CA LEU A 154 -10.50 12.64 15.00
C LEU A 154 -9.56 12.03 16.03
N GLU A 155 -9.73 10.77 16.39
CA GLU A 155 -8.81 10.06 17.30
C GLU A 155 -7.43 9.87 16.67
N ALA A 156 -7.35 9.54 15.38
CA ALA A 156 -6.09 9.45 14.68
C ALA A 156 -5.33 10.79 14.67
N ALA A 157 -6.04 11.90 14.51
CA ALA A 157 -5.45 13.25 14.50
C ALA A 157 -4.95 13.71 15.89
N ARG A 158 -5.39 13.07 16.98
CA ARG A 158 -4.99 13.40 18.35
C ARG A 158 -3.79 12.60 18.86
N ARG A 159 -3.36 11.58 18.14
CA ARG A 159 -2.21 10.73 18.47
C ARG A 159 -0.94 11.23 17.83
#